data_73642dec717ce215ce47b5171d0eb3dc
#
_entry.id   73642dec717ce215ce47b5171d0eb3dc
#
_cell.length_a   1.000
_cell.length_b   1.000
_cell.length_c   1.000
_cell.angle_alpha   90.00
_cell.angle_beta   90.00
_cell.angle_gamma   90.00
#
_symmetry.space_group_name_H-M   'P 1'
#
loop_
_entity.id
_entity.type
_entity.pdbx_description
1 polymer ?
#
loop_
_entity_poly.entity_id
_entity_poly.type
_entity_poly.pdbx_seq_one_letter_code
_entity_poly.pdbx_strand_id
1 'polypeptide(L)'
;MKRKIFYILFSLPFISFAQETDTNHHNITMNNYFTIESDDLNTSFLNSMLFGGFITDEMKDNWINNGDDNNRLNAELTNSIEYKYSTDKLNSYYFQLSDVNLINSSFKDDLLKLVFHGNYDYQEETLDFSNTVVRADRYQQYKFGYSYNIQKQDNLWKINTALSYLNGNHHAQINIKEATLYTSEMGTSLDLNYDINAMMTDTSDISVFAGNGNGVAMDFSIYLDKIKEGYALAIRDLGYINWNENSIIANTDSSFTFTGVEIEDFNNLPEFNDSIMDISFNNNKTKFRSFIPARITLSYNRILDHKYFKTLLVTSHSRWQPYELKGGINWDLFNRGFSESGYNTNLDVRTNIDLTYLYSTVGFSVGGFTDQTKIYFSLSDKKGIFSIGTYHLNELLKEDKTSMSGYIKLSTRF
;
A
#
# COMPACT_ATOMS: atom_id res chain seq x y z
N MET A 1 9.18 6.67 -30.18
CA MET A 1 9.65 6.32 -28.83
C MET A 1 9.70 4.81 -28.70
N LYS A 2 10.88 4.22 -28.45
CA LYS A 2 11.06 2.76 -28.40
C LYS A 2 10.44 2.21 -27.11
N ARG A 3 9.49 1.27 -27.26
CA ARG A 3 8.86 0.49 -26.19
C ARG A 3 9.96 -0.20 -25.38
N LYS A 4 10.23 0.25 -24.17
CA LYS A 4 10.86 -0.57 -23.14
C LYS A 4 9.74 -1.25 -22.37
N ILE A 5 9.33 -2.39 -22.89
CA ILE A 5 8.49 -3.35 -22.19
C ILE A 5 9.27 -3.78 -20.95
N PHE A 6 8.66 -3.60 -19.81
CA PHE A 6 9.11 -4.16 -18.54
C PHE A 6 9.02 -5.68 -18.66
N TYR A 7 10.10 -6.30 -19.15
CA TYR A 7 10.30 -7.72 -18.94
C TYR A 7 10.70 -7.88 -17.47
N ILE A 8 9.71 -8.17 -16.61
CA ILE A 8 10.01 -8.92 -15.39
C ILE A 8 10.46 -10.28 -15.88
N LEU A 9 11.76 -10.42 -16.05
CA LEU A 9 12.40 -11.69 -16.30
C LEU A 9 12.12 -12.57 -15.07
N PHE A 10 11.19 -13.50 -15.23
CA PHE A 10 11.13 -14.71 -14.44
C PHE A 10 12.37 -15.54 -14.75
N SER A 11 13.53 -15.13 -14.28
CA SER A 11 14.64 -16.03 -14.10
C SER A 11 14.33 -16.86 -12.86
N LEU A 12 13.57 -17.94 -13.06
CA LEU A 12 13.50 -19.01 -12.08
C LEU A 12 14.93 -19.55 -11.94
N PRO A 13 15.62 -19.36 -10.81
CA PRO A 13 16.83 -20.11 -10.56
C PRO A 13 16.39 -21.58 -10.45
N PHE A 14 16.88 -22.44 -11.31
CA PHE A 14 16.85 -23.88 -11.10
C PHE A 14 17.71 -24.18 -9.86
N ILE A 15 17.08 -24.09 -8.70
CA ILE A 15 17.71 -24.55 -7.46
C ILE A 15 17.59 -26.05 -7.46
N SER A 16 18.72 -26.75 -7.55
CA SER A 16 18.80 -28.19 -7.39
C SER A 16 18.23 -28.58 -6.03
N PHE A 17 17.23 -29.46 -6.05
CA PHE A 17 16.63 -30.00 -4.83
C PHE A 17 17.67 -30.79 -4.05
N ALA A 18 18.11 -30.25 -2.93
CA ALA A 18 18.90 -31.00 -1.97
C ALA A 18 18.00 -32.00 -1.24
N GLN A 19 18.53 -33.20 -1.05
CA GLN A 19 17.86 -34.31 -0.41
C GLN A 19 17.60 -33.95 1.06
N GLU A 20 16.39 -34.22 1.58
CA GLU A 20 16.02 -34.01 2.97
C GLU A 20 16.96 -34.76 3.91
N THR A 21 17.81 -34.05 4.64
CA THR A 21 18.46 -34.55 5.83
C THR A 21 17.84 -33.86 7.05
N ASP A 22 17.70 -34.61 8.16
CA ASP A 22 17.02 -34.17 9.40
C ASP A 22 17.74 -33.01 10.14
N THR A 23 18.69 -32.36 9.48
CA THR A 23 19.56 -31.28 9.99
C THR A 23 19.54 -30.01 9.15
N ASN A 24 18.41 -29.68 8.53
CA ASN A 24 18.32 -28.49 7.70
C ASN A 24 18.28 -27.21 8.56
N HIS A 25 19.46 -26.63 8.79
CA HIS A 25 19.61 -25.41 9.57
C HIS A 25 19.41 -24.12 8.76
N HIS A 26 19.38 -24.21 7.45
CA HIS A 26 19.32 -23.08 6.54
C HIS A 26 18.01 -23.06 5.76
N ASN A 27 17.43 -21.89 5.62
CA ASN A 27 16.23 -21.68 4.80
C ASN A 27 16.37 -20.37 4.02
N ILE A 28 16.12 -20.40 2.72
CA ILE A 28 15.95 -19.21 1.90
C ILE A 28 14.50 -19.15 1.45
N THR A 29 13.87 -18.00 1.64
CA THR A 29 12.49 -17.76 1.24
C THR A 29 12.42 -16.49 0.37
N MET A 30 11.80 -16.60 -0.79
CA MET A 30 11.47 -15.48 -1.66
C MET A 30 9.96 -15.27 -1.62
N ASN A 31 9.53 -14.03 -1.40
CA ASN A 31 8.14 -13.64 -1.46
C ASN A 31 7.99 -12.47 -2.43
N ASN A 32 7.00 -12.57 -3.29
CA ASN A 32 6.50 -11.48 -4.11
C ASN A 32 5.01 -11.32 -3.79
N TYR A 33 4.60 -10.13 -3.49
CA TYR A 33 3.23 -9.78 -3.19
C TYR A 33 2.86 -8.49 -3.89
N PHE A 34 1.71 -8.47 -4.54
CA PHE A 34 1.12 -7.25 -5.06
C PHE A 34 -0.37 -7.19 -4.75
N THR A 35 -0.88 -5.99 -4.57
CA THR A 35 -2.31 -5.71 -4.51
C THR A 35 -2.59 -4.34 -5.10
N ILE A 36 -3.71 -4.24 -5.77
CA ILE A 36 -4.34 -2.98 -6.18
C ILE A 36 -5.79 -3.11 -5.76
N GLU A 37 -6.26 -2.16 -4.97
CA GLU A 37 -7.62 -2.13 -4.42
C GLU A 37 -8.19 -0.74 -4.63
N SER A 38 -9.42 -0.68 -5.12
CA SER A 38 -10.18 0.57 -5.22
C SER A 38 -11.64 0.28 -4.92
N ASP A 39 -12.35 1.27 -4.45
CA ASP A 39 -13.80 1.18 -4.25
C ASP A 39 -14.49 1.09 -5.62
N ASP A 40 -14.09 1.92 -6.57
CA ASP A 40 -14.87 2.22 -7.77
C ASP A 40 -14.09 2.16 -9.09
N LEU A 41 -12.75 2.22 -9.01
CA LEU A 41 -11.88 2.20 -10.19
C LEU A 41 -11.88 0.81 -10.85
N ASN A 42 -12.45 0.70 -12.03
CA ASN A 42 -12.52 -0.57 -12.73
C ASN A 42 -11.20 -1.00 -13.40
N THR A 43 -11.06 -2.31 -13.61
CA THR A 43 -9.84 -2.91 -14.20
C THR A 43 -9.59 -2.45 -15.62
N SER A 44 -10.63 -2.10 -16.40
CA SER A 44 -10.48 -1.63 -17.78
C SER A 44 -9.73 -0.32 -17.84
N PHE A 45 -10.05 0.62 -16.93
CA PHE A 45 -9.32 1.87 -16.76
C PHE A 45 -7.87 1.61 -16.31
N LEU A 46 -7.68 0.79 -15.26
CA LEU A 46 -6.36 0.43 -14.75
C LEU A 46 -5.48 -0.23 -15.83
N ASN A 47 -6.02 -1.17 -16.58
CA ASN A 47 -5.29 -1.84 -17.65
C ASN A 47 -4.88 -0.83 -18.75
N SER A 48 -5.77 0.07 -19.14
CA SER A 48 -5.46 1.10 -20.13
C SER A 48 -4.37 2.05 -19.63
N MET A 49 -4.40 2.41 -18.35
CA MET A 49 -3.41 3.28 -17.72
C MET A 49 -2.04 2.59 -17.58
N LEU A 50 -1.99 1.34 -17.11
CA LEU A 50 -0.75 0.63 -16.78
C LEU A 50 -0.07 0.02 -18.01
N PHE A 51 -0.83 -0.53 -18.94
CA PHE A 51 -0.30 -1.26 -20.08
C PHE A 51 -0.40 -0.52 -21.40
N GLY A 52 -0.95 0.67 -21.38
CA GLY A 52 -1.19 1.51 -22.54
C GLY A 52 -2.47 1.11 -23.25
N GLY A 53 -3.35 2.04 -23.43
CA GLY A 53 -4.64 1.90 -24.08
C GLY A 53 -5.30 3.25 -24.22
N PHE A 54 -6.44 3.31 -24.89
CA PHE A 54 -7.26 4.50 -24.94
C PHE A 54 -8.24 4.48 -23.77
N ILE A 55 -8.22 5.52 -22.96
CA ILE A 55 -9.20 5.74 -21.89
C ILE A 55 -10.39 6.45 -22.51
N THR A 56 -11.52 5.75 -22.65
CA THR A 56 -12.75 6.29 -23.24
C THR A 56 -13.50 7.15 -22.24
N ASP A 57 -14.37 8.03 -22.75
CA ASP A 57 -15.22 8.83 -21.88
C ASP A 57 -16.18 7.94 -21.07
N GLU A 58 -16.68 6.84 -21.65
CA GLU A 58 -17.44 5.83 -20.93
C GLU A 58 -16.69 5.25 -19.71
N MET A 59 -15.39 5.00 -19.82
CA MET A 59 -14.58 4.54 -18.67
C MET A 59 -14.46 5.61 -17.58
N LYS A 60 -14.35 6.88 -17.97
CA LYS A 60 -14.27 8.02 -17.04
C LYS A 60 -15.60 8.22 -16.33
N ASP A 61 -16.69 8.26 -17.12
CA ASP A 61 -18.07 8.44 -16.63
C ASP A 61 -18.48 7.30 -15.70
N ASN A 62 -18.12 6.06 -16.04
CA ASN A 62 -18.38 4.92 -15.18
C ASN A 62 -17.65 5.03 -13.84
N TRP A 63 -16.43 5.58 -13.80
CA TRP A 63 -15.75 5.79 -12.54
C TRP A 63 -16.44 6.89 -11.71
N ILE A 64 -16.78 8.03 -12.31
CA ILE A 64 -17.47 9.13 -11.63
C ILE A 64 -18.86 8.70 -11.12
N ASN A 65 -19.62 7.96 -11.94
CA ASN A 65 -21.03 7.64 -11.63
C ASN A 65 -21.21 6.44 -10.68
N ASN A 66 -20.21 5.58 -10.57
CA ASN A 66 -20.26 4.43 -9.68
C ASN A 66 -19.60 4.70 -8.32
N GLY A 67 -18.94 5.87 -8.18
CA GLY A 67 -18.24 6.26 -6.98
C GLY A 67 -19.18 6.65 -5.84
N ASP A 68 -18.74 6.33 -4.63
CA ASP A 68 -19.23 6.98 -3.42
C ASP A 68 -18.56 8.35 -3.32
N ASP A 69 -19.07 9.28 -2.51
CA ASP A 69 -18.51 10.63 -2.33
C ASP A 69 -17.00 10.65 -2.05
N ASN A 70 -16.41 9.53 -1.66
CA ASN A 70 -14.99 9.37 -1.37
C ASN A 70 -14.41 8.12 -2.05
N ASN A 71 -13.58 8.33 -3.06
CA ASN A 71 -12.81 7.28 -3.72
C ASN A 71 -11.58 6.91 -2.90
N ARG A 72 -11.29 5.63 -2.79
CA ARG A 72 -10.07 5.10 -2.16
C ARG A 72 -9.32 4.20 -3.13
N LEU A 73 -8.02 4.41 -3.22
CA LEU A 73 -7.11 3.61 -4.03
C LEU A 73 -5.90 3.19 -3.18
N ASN A 74 -5.65 1.90 -3.11
CA ASN A 74 -4.46 1.32 -2.49
C ASN A 74 -3.71 0.46 -3.50
N ALA A 75 -2.41 0.67 -3.61
CA ALA A 75 -1.52 -0.22 -4.35
C ALA A 75 -0.30 -0.57 -3.51
N GLU A 76 0.03 -1.84 -3.44
CA GLU A 76 1.23 -2.33 -2.76
C GLU A 76 1.95 -3.33 -3.66
N LEU A 77 3.27 -3.16 -3.77
CA LEU A 77 4.17 -4.14 -4.36
C LEU A 77 5.34 -4.35 -3.41
N THR A 78 5.47 -5.55 -2.88
CA THR A 78 6.55 -5.93 -1.99
C THR A 78 7.27 -7.17 -2.51
N ASN A 79 8.58 -7.02 -2.75
CA ASN A 79 9.46 -8.13 -3.09
C ASN A 79 10.41 -8.36 -1.93
N SER A 80 10.59 -9.59 -1.48
CA SER A 80 11.52 -9.89 -0.41
C SER A 80 12.25 -11.21 -0.60
N ILE A 81 13.47 -11.23 -0.09
CA ILE A 81 14.27 -12.44 0.09
C ILE A 81 14.73 -12.52 1.54
N GLU A 82 14.48 -13.65 2.18
CA GLU A 82 14.86 -13.93 3.56
C GLU A 82 15.80 -15.13 3.59
N TYR A 83 16.89 -14.99 4.31
CA TYR A 83 17.73 -16.11 4.73
C TYR A 83 17.58 -16.31 6.23
N LYS A 84 17.24 -17.54 6.64
CA LYS A 84 17.10 -17.94 8.04
C LYS A 84 18.07 -19.05 8.36
N TYR A 85 18.78 -18.90 9.48
CA TYR A 85 19.67 -19.90 10.06
C TYR A 85 19.18 -20.31 11.45
N SER A 86 18.93 -21.59 11.65
CA SER A 86 18.55 -22.17 12.94
C SER A 86 19.77 -22.83 13.57
N THR A 87 20.23 -22.31 14.69
CA THR A 87 21.38 -22.88 15.42
C THR A 87 20.99 -24.16 16.12
N ASP A 88 19.74 -24.25 16.59
CA ASP A 88 19.14 -25.38 17.28
C ASP A 88 17.60 -25.28 17.14
N LYS A 89 16.88 -26.16 17.89
CA LYS A 89 15.40 -26.14 17.90
C LYS A 89 14.81 -24.89 18.57
N LEU A 90 15.59 -24.15 19.34
CA LEU A 90 15.14 -23.02 20.14
C LEU A 90 15.48 -21.68 19.48
N ASN A 91 16.62 -21.61 18.82
CA ASN A 91 17.21 -20.35 18.36
C ASN A 91 17.32 -20.29 16.85
N SER A 92 16.94 -19.18 16.28
CA SER A 92 17.21 -18.89 14.87
C SER A 92 17.41 -17.39 14.61
N TYR A 93 18.27 -17.10 13.63
CA TYR A 93 18.55 -15.77 13.13
C TYR A 93 18.04 -15.67 11.71
N TYR A 94 17.61 -14.48 11.30
CA TYR A 94 17.25 -14.26 9.93
C TYR A 94 17.68 -12.88 9.45
N PHE A 95 17.99 -12.83 8.18
CA PHE A 95 18.23 -11.59 7.45
C PHE A 95 17.26 -11.51 6.29
N GLN A 96 16.59 -10.37 6.14
CA GLN A 96 15.63 -10.13 5.05
C GLN A 96 15.98 -8.85 4.34
N LEU A 97 15.94 -8.88 3.02
CA LEU A 97 15.96 -7.73 2.14
C LEU A 97 14.59 -7.61 1.49
N SER A 98 14.03 -6.41 1.52
CA SER A 98 12.74 -6.12 0.88
C SER A 98 12.81 -4.84 0.07
N ASP A 99 12.13 -4.81 -1.08
CA ASP A 99 11.79 -3.60 -1.86
C ASP A 99 10.29 -3.39 -1.71
N VAL A 100 9.91 -2.25 -1.15
CA VAL A 100 8.54 -1.93 -0.76
C VAL A 100 8.09 -0.69 -1.52
N ASN A 101 6.95 -0.81 -2.20
CA ASN A 101 6.29 0.26 -2.91
C ASN A 101 4.84 0.33 -2.42
N LEU A 102 4.41 1.51 -1.98
CA LEU A 102 3.09 1.75 -1.42
C LEU A 102 2.50 3.00 -2.07
N ILE A 103 1.25 2.92 -2.47
CA ILE A 103 0.46 4.08 -2.90
C ILE A 103 -0.89 3.98 -2.20
N ASN A 104 -1.30 5.08 -1.57
CA ASN A 104 -2.60 5.22 -0.94
C ASN A 104 -3.18 6.57 -1.32
N SER A 105 -4.44 6.57 -1.71
CA SER A 105 -5.15 7.78 -2.08
C SER A 105 -6.58 7.72 -1.60
N SER A 106 -7.08 8.85 -1.08
CA SER A 106 -8.49 9.07 -0.79
C SER A 106 -8.85 10.45 -1.30
N PHE A 107 -9.91 10.56 -2.11
CA PHE A 107 -10.30 11.80 -2.76
C PHE A 107 -11.78 11.78 -3.12
N LYS A 108 -12.37 12.96 -3.29
CA LYS A 108 -13.77 13.10 -3.69
C LYS A 108 -13.97 12.94 -5.21
N ASP A 109 -15.17 12.55 -5.62
CA ASP A 109 -15.56 12.42 -7.04
C ASP A 109 -15.37 13.69 -7.83
N ASP A 110 -15.57 14.84 -7.21
CA ASP A 110 -15.40 16.14 -7.86
C ASP A 110 -13.97 16.35 -8.40
N LEU A 111 -12.97 15.71 -7.80
CA LEU A 111 -11.62 15.70 -8.36
C LEU A 111 -11.56 14.95 -9.70
N LEU A 112 -12.29 13.84 -9.83
CA LEU A 112 -12.38 13.09 -11.10
C LEU A 112 -13.10 13.90 -12.16
N LYS A 113 -14.20 14.56 -11.79
CA LYS A 113 -14.96 15.45 -12.69
C LYS A 113 -14.03 16.51 -13.28
N LEU A 114 -13.26 17.20 -12.42
CA LEU A 114 -12.30 18.20 -12.87
C LEU A 114 -11.21 17.61 -13.77
N VAL A 115 -10.62 16.48 -13.38
CA VAL A 115 -9.48 15.85 -14.11
C VAL A 115 -9.92 15.31 -15.47
N PHE A 116 -11.14 14.79 -15.61
CA PHE A 116 -11.60 14.11 -16.81
C PHE A 116 -12.36 15.01 -17.78
N HIS A 117 -13.17 15.93 -17.27
CA HIS A 117 -14.06 16.78 -18.06
C HIS A 117 -13.71 18.28 -17.96
N GLY A 118 -12.86 18.66 -16.99
CA GLY A 118 -12.57 20.06 -16.72
C GLY A 118 -13.69 20.74 -15.94
N ASN A 119 -13.61 22.04 -15.81
CA ASN A 119 -14.55 22.83 -15.02
C ASN A 119 -15.73 23.38 -15.83
N TYR A 120 -15.64 23.37 -17.17
CA TYR A 120 -16.64 24.02 -18.03
C TYR A 120 -18.02 23.32 -17.97
N ASP A 121 -18.05 21.99 -17.82
CA ASP A 121 -19.30 21.24 -17.76
C ASP A 121 -20.01 21.39 -16.39
N TYR A 122 -19.34 22.00 -15.41
CA TYR A 122 -19.82 22.18 -14.03
C TYR A 122 -20.00 23.68 -13.70
N GLN A 123 -20.52 24.47 -14.67
CA GLN A 123 -20.81 25.88 -14.45
C GLN A 123 -21.94 26.04 -13.43
N GLU A 124 -21.87 27.12 -12.63
CA GLU A 124 -22.78 27.44 -11.52
C GLU A 124 -22.76 26.38 -10.36
N GLU A 125 -21.83 25.44 -10.42
CA GLU A 125 -21.58 24.45 -9.35
C GLU A 125 -20.26 24.74 -8.68
N THR A 126 -20.15 24.32 -7.42
CA THR A 126 -18.89 24.33 -6.68
C THR A 126 -18.38 22.90 -6.58
N LEU A 127 -17.28 22.62 -7.25
CA LEU A 127 -16.56 21.35 -7.09
C LEU A 127 -15.75 21.37 -5.79
N ASP A 128 -15.84 20.33 -4.98
CA ASP A 128 -15.19 20.20 -3.68
C ASP A 128 -14.16 19.05 -3.67
N PHE A 129 -12.87 19.41 -3.55
CA PHE A 129 -11.74 18.47 -3.49
C PHE A 129 -11.18 18.34 -2.06
N SER A 130 -11.85 18.91 -1.07
CA SER A 130 -11.40 18.90 0.32
C SER A 130 -11.24 17.50 0.86
N ASN A 131 -10.35 17.34 1.85
CA ASN A 131 -10.01 16.05 2.47
C ASN A 131 -9.37 15.03 1.52
N THR A 132 -8.74 15.51 0.43
CA THR A 132 -7.97 14.65 -0.47
C THR A 132 -6.59 14.38 0.11
N VAL A 133 -6.24 13.10 0.17
CA VAL A 133 -4.91 12.64 0.60
C VAL A 133 -4.36 11.68 -0.45
N VAL A 134 -3.16 11.98 -0.94
CA VAL A 134 -2.41 11.07 -1.81
C VAL A 134 -1.04 10.84 -1.17
N ARG A 135 -0.64 9.59 -1.04
CA ARG A 135 0.66 9.22 -0.51
C ARG A 135 1.28 8.11 -1.33
N ALA A 136 2.57 8.27 -1.65
CA ALA A 136 3.40 7.26 -2.30
C ALA A 136 4.72 7.13 -1.54
N ASP A 137 5.11 5.91 -1.23
CA ASP A 137 6.36 5.57 -0.58
C ASP A 137 7.09 4.48 -1.37
N ARG A 138 8.40 4.64 -1.51
CA ARG A 138 9.29 3.58 -1.96
C ARG A 138 10.53 3.54 -1.08
N TYR A 139 10.87 2.34 -0.57
CA TYR A 139 12.09 2.14 0.23
C TYR A 139 12.56 0.69 0.16
N GLN A 140 13.87 0.48 0.36
CA GLN A 140 14.43 -0.83 0.66
C GLN A 140 14.56 -1.00 2.17
N GLN A 141 14.26 -2.20 2.63
CA GLN A 141 14.37 -2.59 4.04
C GLN A 141 15.39 -3.71 4.21
N TYR A 142 16.38 -3.49 5.05
CA TYR A 142 17.40 -4.46 5.45
C TYR A 142 17.10 -4.84 6.89
N LYS A 143 16.52 -6.02 7.08
CA LYS A 143 16.01 -6.49 8.38
C LYS A 143 16.88 -7.62 8.92
N PHE A 144 17.33 -7.47 10.16
CA PHE A 144 17.97 -8.54 10.92
C PHE A 144 17.10 -8.92 12.10
N GLY A 145 16.82 -10.20 12.26
CA GLY A 145 15.92 -10.69 13.28
C GLY A 145 16.44 -11.92 14.01
N TYR A 146 15.89 -12.09 15.20
CA TYR A 146 16.15 -13.23 16.09
C TYR A 146 14.82 -13.82 16.54
N SER A 147 14.76 -15.16 16.53
CA SER A 147 13.61 -15.92 16.99
C SER A 147 14.04 -16.87 18.11
N TYR A 148 13.31 -16.86 19.20
CA TYR A 148 13.52 -17.71 20.35
C TYR A 148 12.26 -18.53 20.65
N ASN A 149 12.40 -19.85 20.75
CA ASN A 149 11.34 -20.78 21.06
C ASN A 149 11.47 -21.28 22.50
N ILE A 150 10.39 -21.33 23.25
CA ILE A 150 10.33 -21.81 24.63
C ILE A 150 9.31 -22.94 24.67
N GLN A 151 9.76 -24.16 24.91
CA GLN A 151 8.87 -25.29 25.13
C GLN A 151 8.55 -25.41 26.63
N LYS A 152 7.26 -25.32 26.96
CA LYS A 152 6.79 -25.51 28.35
C LYS A 152 5.58 -26.45 28.35
N GLN A 153 5.79 -27.69 28.75
CA GLN A 153 4.79 -28.76 28.64
C GLN A 153 4.29 -28.85 27.17
N ASP A 154 2.99 -28.77 26.96
CA ASP A 154 2.33 -28.85 25.65
C ASP A 154 2.27 -27.50 24.91
N ASN A 155 2.85 -26.45 25.49
CA ASN A 155 2.85 -25.11 24.94
C ASN A 155 4.20 -24.76 24.32
N LEU A 156 4.19 -24.30 23.08
CA LEU A 156 5.37 -23.75 22.41
C LEU A 156 5.18 -22.24 22.23
N TRP A 157 6.01 -21.47 22.93
CA TRP A 157 6.10 -20.03 22.75
C TRP A 157 7.17 -19.69 21.74
N LYS A 158 6.87 -18.83 20.77
CA LYS A 158 7.84 -18.30 19.81
C LYS A 158 7.85 -16.80 19.94
N ILE A 159 8.99 -16.22 20.24
CA ILE A 159 9.20 -14.80 20.36
C ILE A 159 10.15 -14.39 19.23
N ASN A 160 9.72 -13.44 18.40
CA ASN A 160 10.57 -12.90 17.34
C ASN A 160 10.73 -11.40 17.55
N THR A 161 11.95 -10.94 17.35
CA THR A 161 12.31 -9.52 17.35
C THR A 161 13.17 -9.23 16.13
N ALA A 162 13.02 -8.06 15.56
CA ALA A 162 13.91 -7.62 14.49
C ALA A 162 14.13 -6.12 14.51
N LEU A 163 15.27 -5.72 13.96
CA LEU A 163 15.62 -4.34 13.66
C LEU A 163 15.86 -4.22 12.16
N SER A 164 15.46 -3.10 11.60
CA SER A 164 15.61 -2.80 10.19
C SER A 164 16.30 -1.47 9.99
N TYR A 165 17.21 -1.43 9.02
CA TYR A 165 17.64 -0.21 8.36
C TYR A 165 16.77 0.01 7.14
N LEU A 166 16.33 1.27 6.93
CA LEU A 166 15.49 1.68 5.81
C LEU A 166 16.29 2.63 4.91
N ASN A 167 16.42 2.29 3.64
CA ASN A 167 16.91 3.19 2.61
C ASN A 167 15.70 3.79 1.89
N GLY A 168 15.35 5.03 2.20
CA GLY A 168 14.24 5.74 1.57
C GLY A 168 14.61 6.22 0.17
N ASN A 169 13.89 5.74 -0.83
CA ASN A 169 14.11 6.15 -2.21
C ASN A 169 13.23 7.34 -2.58
N HIS A 170 11.90 7.18 -2.44
CA HIS A 170 10.93 8.20 -2.83
C HIS A 170 9.82 8.30 -1.81
N HIS A 171 9.40 9.52 -1.55
CA HIS A 171 8.20 9.86 -0.80
C HIS A 171 7.51 11.03 -1.48
N ALA A 172 6.21 10.91 -1.65
CA ALA A 172 5.34 12.01 -2.02
C ALA A 172 4.07 11.92 -1.18
N GLN A 173 3.69 13.01 -0.57
CA GLN A 173 2.44 13.13 0.16
C GLN A 173 1.81 14.48 -0.16
N ILE A 174 0.55 14.46 -0.56
CA ILE A 174 -0.28 15.64 -0.78
C ILE A 174 -1.48 15.51 0.14
N ASN A 175 -1.75 16.54 0.90
CA ASN A 175 -2.90 16.64 1.79
C ASN A 175 -3.63 17.95 1.48
N ILE A 176 -4.80 17.84 0.89
CA ILE A 176 -5.70 18.94 0.59
C ILE A 176 -6.74 18.98 1.69
N LYS A 177 -6.57 19.90 2.65
CA LYS A 177 -7.53 20.05 3.75
C LYS A 177 -8.81 20.68 3.28
N GLU A 178 -8.66 21.71 2.45
CA GLU A 178 -9.74 22.43 1.81
C GLU A 178 -9.34 22.78 0.38
N ALA A 179 -10.21 22.48 -0.58
CA ALA A 179 -10.09 23.00 -1.92
C ALA A 179 -11.45 22.98 -2.61
N THR A 180 -11.89 24.15 -3.09
CA THR A 180 -13.15 24.31 -3.80
C THR A 180 -12.93 25.14 -5.05
N LEU A 181 -13.59 24.78 -6.15
CA LEU A 181 -13.59 25.50 -7.41
C LEU A 181 -15.01 25.79 -7.83
N TYR A 182 -15.38 27.07 -7.88
CA TYR A 182 -16.63 27.55 -8.48
C TYR A 182 -16.34 28.08 -9.87
N THR A 183 -17.16 27.72 -10.84
CA THR A 183 -17.13 28.22 -12.23
C THR A 183 -18.41 28.97 -12.49
N SER A 184 -18.31 30.25 -12.80
CA SER A 184 -19.48 31.08 -13.14
C SER A 184 -20.09 30.69 -14.47
N GLU A 185 -21.29 31.19 -14.73
CA GLU A 185 -21.99 31.06 -16.02
C GLU A 185 -21.08 31.45 -17.19
N MET A 186 -21.02 30.63 -18.23
CA MET A 186 -20.15 30.75 -19.41
C MET A 186 -18.64 30.80 -19.09
N GLY A 187 -18.22 30.39 -17.88
CA GLY A 187 -16.81 30.35 -17.48
C GLY A 187 -16.15 31.75 -17.37
N THR A 188 -16.95 32.81 -17.18
CA THR A 188 -16.46 34.20 -17.14
C THR A 188 -15.63 34.50 -15.89
N SER A 189 -15.81 33.74 -14.81
CA SER A 189 -14.94 33.77 -13.63
C SER A 189 -14.76 32.38 -12.99
N LEU A 190 -13.64 32.22 -12.31
CA LEU A 190 -13.31 31.06 -11.52
C LEU A 190 -12.94 31.53 -10.11
N ASP A 191 -13.60 30.98 -9.10
CA ASP A 191 -13.23 31.18 -7.69
C ASP A 191 -12.62 29.91 -7.15
N LEU A 192 -11.34 29.98 -6.79
CA LEU A 192 -10.56 28.86 -6.23
C LEU A 192 -10.16 29.19 -4.78
N ASN A 193 -10.56 28.35 -3.84
CA ASN A 193 -10.06 28.36 -2.47
C ASN A 193 -9.29 27.09 -2.21
N TYR A 194 -8.15 27.16 -1.51
CA TYR A 194 -7.35 25.98 -1.24
C TYR A 194 -6.47 26.12 0.00
N ASP A 195 -6.33 25.02 0.77
CA ASP A 195 -5.33 24.78 1.80
C ASP A 195 -4.67 23.43 1.49
N ILE A 196 -3.47 23.49 0.93
CA ILE A 196 -2.72 22.32 0.44
C ILE A 196 -1.38 22.24 1.16
N ASN A 197 -1.08 21.06 1.67
CA ASN A 197 0.22 20.69 2.21
C ASN A 197 0.81 19.57 1.36
N ALA A 198 2.02 19.76 0.85
CA ALA A 198 2.72 18.75 0.07
C ALA A 198 4.12 18.51 0.64
N MET A 199 4.51 17.25 0.71
CA MET A 199 5.87 16.81 1.08
C MET A 199 6.36 15.85 0.01
N MET A 200 7.55 16.09 -0.52
CA MET A 200 8.15 15.20 -1.52
C MET A 200 9.67 15.17 -1.41
N THR A 201 10.22 14.03 -1.77
CA THR A 201 11.67 13.88 -1.90
C THR A 201 12.18 14.49 -3.20
N ASP A 202 13.49 14.70 -3.27
CA ASP A 202 14.17 15.11 -4.51
C ASP A 202 13.86 14.10 -5.63
N THR A 203 13.42 14.61 -6.77
CA THR A 203 13.11 13.82 -7.97
C THR A 203 14.29 13.79 -8.97
N SER A 204 15.42 14.38 -8.65
CA SER A 204 16.61 14.41 -9.52
C SER A 204 17.25 13.03 -9.67
N ASP A 205 17.19 12.17 -8.63
CA ASP A 205 17.60 10.77 -8.68
C ASP A 205 16.38 9.86 -8.58
N ILE A 206 15.96 9.31 -9.72
CA ILE A 206 14.86 8.34 -9.85
C ILE A 206 15.36 6.89 -9.90
N SER A 207 16.62 6.64 -9.57
CA SER A 207 17.19 5.29 -9.57
C SER A 207 16.48 4.39 -8.54
N VAL A 208 16.51 3.09 -8.80
CA VAL A 208 15.92 2.09 -7.89
C VAL A 208 16.54 2.11 -6.51
N PHE A 209 17.81 2.54 -6.41
CA PHE A 209 18.58 2.62 -5.16
C PHE A 209 18.86 4.06 -4.73
N ALA A 210 18.06 5.02 -5.18
CA ALA A 210 18.20 6.40 -4.74
C ALA A 210 18.24 6.48 -3.19
N GLY A 211 19.18 7.23 -2.65
CA GLY A 211 19.40 7.40 -1.21
C GLY A 211 18.84 8.72 -0.71
N ASN A 212 17.53 8.97 -0.88
CA ASN A 212 16.89 10.23 -0.49
C ASN A 212 16.52 10.31 0.99
N GLY A 213 16.58 9.18 1.70
CA GLY A 213 16.30 9.14 3.13
C GLY A 213 16.89 7.93 3.83
N ASN A 214 17.01 8.02 5.16
CA ASN A 214 17.52 6.96 6.01
C ASN A 214 16.57 6.77 7.19
N GLY A 215 16.28 5.53 7.53
CA GLY A 215 15.35 5.23 8.59
C GLY A 215 15.65 3.96 9.35
N VAL A 216 14.84 3.73 10.38
CA VAL A 216 14.89 2.54 11.19
C VAL A 216 13.49 2.03 11.46
N ALA A 217 13.35 0.71 11.58
CA ALA A 217 12.11 0.10 12.01
C ALA A 217 12.39 -1.09 12.93
N MET A 218 11.38 -1.47 13.72
CA MET A 218 11.45 -2.62 14.60
C MET A 218 10.22 -3.51 14.42
N ASP A 219 10.45 -4.80 14.60
CA ASP A 219 9.40 -5.81 14.65
C ASP A 219 9.41 -6.52 16.00
N PHE A 220 8.23 -6.88 16.46
CA PHE A 220 8.04 -7.75 17.60
C PHE A 220 6.87 -8.69 17.33
N SER A 221 7.04 -9.98 17.62
CA SER A 221 5.91 -10.90 17.61
C SER A 221 6.04 -11.99 18.65
N ILE A 222 4.89 -12.41 19.17
CA ILE A 222 4.77 -13.53 20.10
C ILE A 222 3.69 -14.48 19.58
N TYR A 223 4.03 -15.77 19.57
CA TYR A 223 3.14 -16.85 19.19
C TYR A 223 3.06 -17.83 20.35
N LEU A 224 1.88 -18.33 20.62
CA LEU A 224 1.61 -19.41 21.54
C LEU A 224 0.95 -20.54 20.76
N ASP A 225 1.67 -21.61 20.53
CA ASP A 225 1.15 -22.85 19.91
C ASP A 225 0.86 -23.87 20.99
N LYS A 226 -0.40 -24.33 21.06
CA LYS A 226 -0.87 -25.46 21.87
C LYS A 226 -1.17 -26.64 20.93
N ILE A 227 -1.51 -27.80 21.49
CA ILE A 227 -1.74 -29.04 20.72
C ILE A 227 -2.76 -28.83 19.57
N LYS A 228 -3.85 -28.11 19.82
CA LYS A 228 -4.93 -27.92 18.83
C LYS A 228 -5.21 -26.45 18.49
N GLU A 229 -4.62 -25.52 19.18
CA GLU A 229 -4.90 -24.09 19.08
C GLU A 229 -3.63 -23.26 19.09
N GLY A 230 -3.65 -22.13 18.45
CA GLY A 230 -2.54 -21.17 18.48
C GLY A 230 -3.05 -19.74 18.51
N TYR A 231 -2.26 -18.88 19.10
CA TYR A 231 -2.51 -17.45 19.24
C TYR A 231 -1.27 -16.68 18.81
N ALA A 232 -1.46 -15.54 18.16
CA ALA A 232 -0.36 -14.66 17.81
C ALA A 232 -0.72 -13.20 17.97
N LEU A 233 0.27 -12.43 18.41
CA LEU A 233 0.32 -10.98 18.30
C LEU A 233 1.60 -10.61 17.58
N ALA A 234 1.50 -9.79 16.54
CA ALA A 234 2.66 -9.26 15.84
C ALA A 234 2.50 -7.75 15.60
N ILE A 235 3.57 -7.02 15.83
CA ILE A 235 3.74 -5.62 15.44
C ILE A 235 4.95 -5.61 14.51
N ARG A 236 4.78 -5.13 13.29
CA ARG A 236 5.83 -5.11 12.26
C ARG A 236 5.98 -3.72 11.69
N ASP A 237 7.20 -3.43 11.24
CA ASP A 237 7.53 -2.21 10.53
C ASP A 237 7.22 -0.93 11.34
N LEU A 238 7.33 -0.99 12.69
CA LEU A 238 7.19 0.17 13.54
C LEU A 238 8.43 1.06 13.39
N GLY A 239 8.34 2.09 12.55
CA GLY A 239 9.51 2.88 12.18
C GLY A 239 9.21 4.13 11.39
N TYR A 240 10.30 4.80 11.01
CA TYR A 240 10.26 6.05 10.26
C TYR A 240 11.45 6.19 9.32
N ILE A 241 11.32 7.12 8.37
CA ILE A 241 12.39 7.56 7.47
C ILE A 241 12.59 9.06 7.64
N ASN A 242 13.84 9.49 7.84
CA ASN A 242 14.23 10.88 7.77
C ASN A 242 14.71 11.17 6.35
N TRP A 243 14.02 12.05 5.67
CA TRP A 243 14.30 12.46 4.31
C TRP A 243 15.34 13.57 4.30
N ASN A 244 16.17 13.63 3.26
CA ASN A 244 17.32 14.54 3.17
C ASN A 244 16.90 16.01 2.97
N GLU A 245 17.90 16.90 2.98
CA GLU A 245 17.70 18.35 2.87
C GLU A 245 17.28 18.84 1.48
N ASN A 246 17.38 18.00 0.45
CA ASN A 246 16.87 18.31 -0.88
C ASN A 246 15.38 18.05 -1.02
N SER A 247 14.76 17.48 0.01
CA SER A 247 13.32 17.25 0.07
C SER A 247 12.59 18.59 0.17
N ILE A 248 11.34 18.61 -0.30
CA ILE A 248 10.52 19.82 -0.40
C ILE A 248 9.31 19.66 0.52
N ILE A 249 9.06 20.70 1.32
CA ILE A 249 7.76 20.92 1.96
C ILE A 249 7.17 22.18 1.33
N ALA A 250 5.98 22.01 0.75
CA ALA A 250 5.24 23.09 0.14
C ALA A 250 3.90 23.23 0.88
N ASN A 251 3.64 24.42 1.36
CA ASN A 251 2.38 24.78 1.99
C ASN A 251 1.81 25.97 1.26
N THR A 252 0.52 25.93 1.00
CA THR A 252 -0.20 27.05 0.40
C THR A 252 -1.61 27.08 0.94
N ASP A 253 -2.03 28.26 1.36
CA ASP A 253 -3.36 28.57 1.86
C ASP A 253 -3.76 29.91 1.24
N SER A 254 -4.70 29.90 0.32
CA SER A 254 -5.09 31.11 -0.41
C SER A 254 -6.46 30.97 -1.04
N SER A 255 -7.00 32.11 -1.42
CA SER A 255 -8.17 32.23 -2.29
C SER A 255 -7.79 33.05 -3.53
N PHE A 256 -8.30 32.64 -4.67
CA PHE A 256 -8.03 33.32 -5.94
C PHE A 256 -9.29 33.38 -6.77
N THR A 257 -9.59 34.59 -7.28
CA THR A 257 -10.67 34.81 -8.27
C THR A 257 -10.05 35.19 -9.60
N PHE A 258 -10.28 34.39 -10.61
CA PHE A 258 -9.90 34.67 -11.99
C PHE A 258 -11.11 35.18 -12.77
N THR A 259 -11.04 36.40 -13.31
CA THR A 259 -12.14 37.03 -14.03
C THR A 259 -11.95 37.08 -15.57
N GLY A 260 -11.08 36.19 -16.07
CA GLY A 260 -10.73 36.15 -17.48
C GLY A 260 -9.63 37.15 -17.88
N VAL A 261 -9.19 37.07 -19.12
CA VAL A 261 -8.24 37.98 -19.72
C VAL A 261 -8.96 38.78 -20.82
N GLU A 262 -8.99 40.11 -20.72
CA GLU A 262 -9.53 40.95 -21.75
C GLU A 262 -8.59 40.94 -22.96
N ILE A 263 -9.09 40.49 -24.11
CA ILE A 263 -8.35 40.47 -25.36
C ILE A 263 -8.78 41.70 -26.19
N GLU A 264 -7.98 42.75 -26.10
CA GLU A 264 -8.22 43.99 -26.89
C GLU A 264 -7.91 43.80 -28.38
N ASP A 265 -6.97 42.95 -28.75
CA ASP A 265 -6.55 42.69 -30.12
C ASP A 265 -6.18 41.20 -30.33
N PHE A 266 -6.94 40.53 -31.21
CA PHE A 266 -6.68 39.13 -31.58
C PHE A 266 -5.35 38.89 -32.30
N ASN A 267 -4.70 39.93 -32.83
CA ASN A 267 -3.41 39.85 -33.47
C ASN A 267 -2.24 40.01 -32.47
N ASN A 268 -2.54 40.50 -31.28
CA ASN A 268 -1.62 40.65 -30.15
C ASN A 268 -2.24 39.97 -28.90
N LEU A 269 -2.28 38.64 -28.90
CA LEU A 269 -2.70 37.91 -27.71
C LEU A 269 -1.75 38.29 -26.57
N PRO A 270 -2.24 38.63 -25.37
CA PRO A 270 -1.39 38.80 -24.22
C PRO A 270 -0.58 37.54 -24.04
N GLU A 271 0.74 37.66 -23.82
CA GLU A 271 1.55 36.50 -23.39
C GLU A 271 0.87 35.97 -22.12
N PHE A 272 0.42 34.74 -22.20
CA PHE A 272 -0.01 34.00 -21.00
C PHE A 272 1.21 33.85 -20.11
N ASN A 273 1.53 34.89 -19.37
CA ASN A 273 2.52 34.86 -18.35
C ASN A 273 2.06 33.88 -17.27
N ASP A 274 3.01 33.08 -16.75
CA ASP A 274 2.82 32.17 -15.60
C ASP A 274 2.21 32.87 -14.36
N SER A 275 2.14 34.20 -14.37
CA SER A 275 1.51 35.02 -13.32
C SER A 275 -0.01 34.96 -13.25
N ILE A 276 -0.72 34.38 -14.23
CA ILE A 276 -2.18 34.21 -14.18
C ILE A 276 -2.58 33.08 -13.20
N MET A 277 -1.68 32.17 -12.92
CA MET A 277 -1.81 31.15 -11.85
C MET A 277 -0.55 31.17 -10.97
N ASP A 278 -0.21 32.28 -10.36
CA ASP A 278 0.78 32.32 -9.29
C ASP A 278 0.20 31.64 -8.04
N ILE A 279 -0.03 30.34 -8.14
CA ILE A 279 -0.08 29.48 -6.95
C ILE A 279 1.32 29.49 -6.39
N SER A 280 1.64 30.50 -5.60
CA SER A 280 2.95 30.62 -4.96
C SER A 280 3.04 29.57 -3.86
N PHE A 281 3.53 28.39 -4.22
CA PHE A 281 3.97 27.45 -3.22
C PHE A 281 5.20 28.02 -2.51
N ASN A 282 5.10 28.21 -1.22
CA ASN A 282 6.27 28.44 -0.39
C ASN A 282 7.07 27.13 -0.36
N ASN A 283 7.88 26.92 -1.39
CA ASN A 283 8.73 25.75 -1.54
C ASN A 283 9.96 25.88 -0.67
N ASN A 284 9.98 25.22 0.45
CA ASN A 284 11.16 25.16 1.31
C ASN A 284 11.87 23.81 1.15
N LYS A 285 13.11 23.84 0.67
CA LYS A 285 13.99 22.66 0.74
C LYS A 285 14.37 22.43 2.20
N THR A 286 13.94 21.31 2.75
CA THR A 286 14.18 20.99 4.15
C THR A 286 14.07 19.50 4.43
N LYS A 287 14.74 19.07 5.48
CA LYS A 287 14.58 17.70 5.99
C LYS A 287 13.21 17.53 6.61
N PHE A 288 12.61 16.38 6.39
CA PHE A 288 11.41 15.99 7.12
C PHE A 288 11.46 14.51 7.51
N ARG A 289 10.52 14.10 8.35
CA ARG A 289 10.36 12.72 8.77
C ARG A 289 8.97 12.22 8.37
N SER A 290 8.91 11.00 7.80
CA SER A 290 7.67 10.28 7.63
C SER A 290 7.72 8.94 8.34
N PHE A 291 6.59 8.51 8.91
CA PHE A 291 6.46 7.18 9.50
C PHE A 291 6.07 6.19 8.41
N ILE A 292 6.66 5.00 8.45
CA ILE A 292 6.18 3.89 7.64
C ILE A 292 4.96 3.25 8.33
N PRO A 293 4.01 2.68 7.56
CA PRO A 293 2.81 2.08 8.15
C PRO A 293 3.15 0.83 8.95
N ALA A 294 3.02 0.91 10.28
CA ALA A 294 3.16 -0.25 11.14
C ALA A 294 1.98 -1.21 10.97
N ARG A 295 2.27 -2.52 10.98
CA ARG A 295 1.25 -3.58 10.85
C ARG A 295 1.06 -4.26 12.19
N ILE A 296 -0.15 -4.20 12.72
CA ILE A 296 -0.55 -4.93 13.93
C ILE A 296 -1.41 -6.10 13.49
N THR A 297 -1.07 -7.29 13.95
CA THR A 297 -1.77 -8.53 13.59
C THR A 297 -2.11 -9.31 14.84
N LEU A 298 -3.37 -9.66 14.99
CA LEU A 298 -3.86 -10.61 15.98
C LEU A 298 -4.35 -11.85 15.24
N SER A 299 -3.91 -13.04 15.65
CA SER A 299 -4.33 -14.28 15.01
C SER A 299 -4.74 -15.33 16.02
N TYR A 300 -5.75 -16.08 15.66
CA TYR A 300 -6.15 -17.32 16.29
C TYR A 300 -6.18 -18.43 15.25
N ASN A 301 -5.57 -19.56 15.53
CA ASN A 301 -5.68 -20.75 14.71
C ASN A 301 -6.19 -21.94 15.52
N ARG A 302 -6.87 -22.85 14.83
CA ARG A 302 -7.34 -24.12 15.42
C ARG A 302 -7.20 -25.26 14.42
N ILE A 303 -6.66 -26.39 14.87
CA ILE A 303 -6.66 -27.63 14.12
C ILE A 303 -8.05 -28.24 14.22
N LEU A 304 -8.67 -28.53 13.07
CA LEU A 304 -10.01 -29.11 12.97
C LEU A 304 -9.89 -30.64 12.79
N ASP A 305 -10.70 -31.37 13.55
CA ASP A 305 -10.84 -32.82 13.41
C ASP A 305 -11.91 -33.13 12.36
N HIS A 306 -11.64 -32.72 11.11
CA HIS A 306 -12.59 -32.85 10.00
C HIS A 306 -11.91 -33.47 8.77
N LYS A 307 -12.67 -34.26 8.00
CA LYS A 307 -12.13 -34.99 6.85
C LYS A 307 -11.46 -34.07 5.81
N TYR A 308 -12.07 -32.95 5.53
CA TYR A 308 -11.62 -32.01 4.46
C TYR A 308 -10.95 -30.76 5.01
N PHE A 309 -11.51 -30.17 6.06
CA PHE A 309 -11.02 -28.92 6.64
C PHE A 309 -10.02 -29.21 7.75
N LYS A 310 -8.78 -28.78 7.59
CA LYS A 310 -7.68 -29.11 8.52
C LYS A 310 -7.46 -28.05 9.57
N THR A 311 -7.62 -26.79 9.21
CA THR A 311 -7.37 -25.68 10.13
C THR A 311 -8.42 -24.62 9.95
N LEU A 312 -8.71 -23.89 11.02
CA LEU A 312 -9.40 -22.61 11.00
C LEU A 312 -8.38 -21.53 11.43
N LEU A 313 -8.21 -20.51 10.63
CA LEU A 313 -7.37 -19.34 10.95
C LEU A 313 -8.28 -18.10 10.92
N VAL A 314 -8.29 -17.37 12.02
CA VAL A 314 -8.94 -16.06 12.12
C VAL A 314 -7.86 -15.03 12.41
N THR A 315 -7.77 -14.00 11.62
CA THR A 315 -6.72 -12.98 11.75
C THR A 315 -7.34 -11.59 11.60
N SER A 316 -6.99 -10.71 12.51
CA SER A 316 -7.26 -9.28 12.41
C SER A 316 -5.97 -8.55 12.06
N HIS A 317 -5.97 -7.82 10.97
CA HIS A 317 -4.85 -6.99 10.54
C HIS A 317 -5.26 -5.53 10.63
N SER A 318 -4.39 -4.72 11.17
CA SER A 318 -4.54 -3.26 11.18
C SER A 318 -3.22 -2.64 10.74
N ARG A 319 -3.29 -1.62 9.90
CA ARG A 319 -2.15 -0.75 9.61
C ARG A 319 -2.31 0.54 10.40
N TRP A 320 -1.25 0.96 11.03
CA TRP A 320 -1.21 2.15 11.82
C TRP A 320 -0.06 3.05 11.40
N GLN A 321 -0.39 4.30 11.18
CA GLN A 321 0.57 5.33 10.90
C GLN A 321 0.37 6.48 11.87
N PRO A 322 1.32 6.73 12.80
CA PRO A 322 1.20 7.85 13.69
C PRO A 322 1.33 9.14 12.89
N TYR A 323 0.27 9.95 12.91
CA TYR A 323 0.35 11.33 12.46
C TYR A 323 0.97 12.16 13.57
N GLU A 324 1.99 12.94 13.24
CA GLU A 324 2.62 13.95 14.07
C GLU A 324 2.87 13.57 15.54
N LEU A 325 4.06 13.09 15.84
CA LEU A 325 4.60 13.13 17.20
C LEU A 325 4.90 14.60 17.57
N LYS A 326 3.88 15.41 17.79
CA LYS A 326 4.02 16.67 18.50
C LYS A 326 4.05 16.37 20.00
N GLY A 327 5.22 15.98 20.53
CA GLY A 327 5.47 15.95 21.98
C GLY A 327 4.76 14.88 22.78
N GLY A 328 4.26 13.79 22.17
CA GLY A 328 3.61 12.69 22.88
C GLY A 328 3.07 11.63 21.93
N ILE A 329 3.01 10.38 22.42
CA ILE A 329 2.28 9.30 21.73
C ILE A 329 0.80 9.63 21.85
N ASN A 330 0.19 10.08 20.76
CA ASN A 330 -1.25 10.30 20.74
C ASN A 330 -1.93 8.94 20.58
N TRP A 331 -2.45 8.38 21.70
CA TRP A 331 -3.13 7.11 21.78
C TRP A 331 -4.58 7.16 21.29
N ASP A 332 -4.94 8.12 20.46
CA ASP A 332 -6.26 8.20 19.84
C ASP A 332 -6.43 7.10 18.76
N LEU A 333 -6.08 5.87 19.18
CA LEU A 333 -6.09 4.64 18.41
C LEU A 333 -7.49 4.26 17.90
N PHE A 334 -8.55 4.84 18.49
CA PHE A 334 -9.92 4.42 18.24
C PHE A 334 -10.86 5.51 17.72
N ASN A 335 -10.49 6.79 17.76
CA ASN A 335 -11.44 7.86 17.46
C ASN A 335 -11.14 8.78 16.27
N ARG A 336 -9.93 8.87 15.75
CA ARG A 336 -9.63 9.77 14.60
C ARG A 336 -8.65 9.24 13.55
N GLY A 337 -7.75 8.36 13.92
CA GLY A 337 -6.60 8.00 13.10
C GLY A 337 -6.93 7.16 11.86
N PHE A 338 -8.08 6.55 11.80
CA PHE A 338 -8.38 5.56 10.75
C PHE A 338 -9.18 6.13 9.58
N SER A 339 -9.94 7.19 9.77
CA SER A 339 -10.75 7.78 8.70
C SER A 339 -9.93 8.70 7.77
N GLU A 340 -8.94 9.40 8.31
CA GLU A 340 -8.10 10.31 7.51
C GLU A 340 -6.86 9.63 6.91
N SER A 341 -6.38 8.51 7.48
CA SER A 341 -5.19 7.79 7.01
C SER A 341 -5.50 6.61 6.09
N GLY A 342 -6.75 6.25 5.93
CA GLY A 342 -7.17 5.19 5.03
C GLY A 342 -6.75 3.77 5.43
N TYR A 343 -6.33 3.52 6.68
CA TYR A 343 -5.94 2.19 7.15
C TYR A 343 -6.98 1.61 8.09
N ASN A 344 -7.89 0.83 7.54
CA ASN A 344 -8.91 0.15 8.32
C ASN A 344 -8.46 -1.23 8.79
N THR A 345 -9.10 -1.71 9.85
CA THR A 345 -8.91 -3.08 10.31
C THR A 345 -9.54 -4.05 9.34
N ASN A 346 -8.82 -5.11 9.01
CA ASN A 346 -9.26 -6.19 8.15
C ASN A 346 -9.39 -7.47 8.97
N LEU A 347 -10.52 -8.15 8.88
CA LEU A 347 -10.77 -9.44 9.50
C LEU A 347 -10.72 -10.54 8.44
N ASP A 348 -9.76 -11.44 8.56
CA ASP A 348 -9.56 -12.60 7.70
C ASP A 348 -10.00 -13.88 8.39
N VAL A 349 -10.77 -14.71 7.71
CA VAL A 349 -11.10 -16.08 8.14
C VAL A 349 -10.72 -17.07 7.05
N ARG A 350 -9.86 -18.03 7.37
CA ARG A 350 -9.33 -19.00 6.39
C ARG A 350 -9.39 -20.42 6.91
N THR A 351 -9.49 -21.37 5.99
CA THR A 351 -9.40 -22.80 6.24
C THR A 351 -8.54 -23.49 5.19
N ASN A 352 -7.80 -24.53 5.59
CA ASN A 352 -7.00 -25.36 4.70
C ASN A 352 -7.75 -26.64 4.33
N ILE A 353 -7.74 -26.95 3.04
CA ILE A 353 -8.29 -28.17 2.47
C ILE A 353 -7.15 -29.04 1.99
N ASP A 354 -7.09 -30.28 2.48
CA ASP A 354 -6.07 -31.24 2.07
C ASP A 354 -6.47 -31.90 0.73
N LEU A 355 -5.71 -31.61 -0.31
CA LEU A 355 -5.78 -32.27 -1.60
C LEU A 355 -4.68 -33.32 -1.68
N THR A 356 -4.79 -34.29 -2.61
CA THR A 356 -3.86 -35.41 -2.72
C THR A 356 -2.39 -34.97 -2.76
N TYR A 357 -2.06 -33.94 -3.51
CA TYR A 357 -0.67 -33.47 -3.69
C TYR A 357 -0.41 -32.06 -3.15
N LEU A 358 -1.45 -31.28 -2.94
CA LEU A 358 -1.39 -29.86 -2.57
C LEU A 358 -2.27 -29.58 -1.36
N TYR A 359 -2.00 -28.49 -0.68
CA TYR A 359 -2.96 -27.82 0.19
C TYR A 359 -3.61 -26.68 -0.55
N SER A 360 -4.94 -26.58 -0.47
CA SER A 360 -5.66 -25.39 -0.85
C SER A 360 -6.06 -24.62 0.40
N THR A 361 -5.86 -23.32 0.39
CA THR A 361 -6.39 -22.45 1.45
C THR A 361 -7.49 -21.59 0.85
N VAL A 362 -8.65 -21.58 1.49
CA VAL A 362 -9.80 -20.77 1.11
C VAL A 362 -10.19 -19.93 2.31
N GLY A 363 -10.62 -18.72 2.10
CA GLY A 363 -11.09 -17.85 3.16
C GLY A 363 -11.82 -16.63 2.63
N PHE A 364 -12.30 -15.83 3.56
CA PHE A 364 -12.87 -14.53 3.25
C PHE A 364 -12.28 -13.48 4.20
N SER A 365 -12.29 -12.25 3.76
CA SER A 365 -11.78 -11.11 4.47
C SER A 365 -12.75 -9.95 4.31
N VAL A 366 -12.94 -9.18 5.37
CA VAL A 366 -13.85 -8.02 5.40
C VAL A 366 -13.11 -6.83 5.97
N GLY A 367 -13.34 -5.65 5.39
CA GLY A 367 -12.68 -4.42 5.78
C GLY A 367 -11.41 -4.14 4.98
N GLY A 368 -10.45 -3.45 5.58
CA GLY A 368 -9.26 -2.97 4.92
C GLY A 368 -9.41 -1.52 4.46
N PHE A 369 -8.51 -1.06 3.62
CA PHE A 369 -8.50 0.33 3.14
C PHE A 369 -9.74 0.70 2.34
N THR A 370 -10.20 -0.22 1.49
CA THR A 370 -11.37 -0.03 0.61
C THR A 370 -12.66 -0.60 1.19
N ASP A 371 -12.63 -1.10 2.42
CA ASP A 371 -13.78 -1.68 3.14
C ASP A 371 -14.55 -2.76 2.36
N GLN A 372 -13.83 -3.54 1.57
CA GLN A 372 -14.41 -4.56 0.70
C GLN A 372 -14.43 -5.95 1.33
N THR A 373 -15.40 -6.76 0.88
CA THR A 373 -15.37 -8.21 1.12
C THR A 373 -14.54 -8.90 0.05
N LYS A 374 -13.55 -9.69 0.48
CA LYS A 374 -12.57 -10.35 -0.38
C LYS A 374 -12.61 -11.85 -0.17
N ILE A 375 -12.46 -12.62 -1.24
CA ILE A 375 -12.29 -14.07 -1.15
C ILE A 375 -10.84 -14.41 -1.39
N TYR A 376 -10.23 -14.98 -0.36
CA TYR A 376 -8.86 -15.50 -0.41
C TYR A 376 -8.83 -16.91 -1.00
N PHE A 377 -7.86 -17.14 -1.88
CA PHE A 377 -7.56 -18.47 -2.39
C PHE A 377 -6.05 -18.65 -2.56
N SER A 378 -5.54 -19.81 -2.18
CA SER A 378 -4.17 -20.18 -2.49
C SER A 378 -3.99 -21.68 -2.66
N LEU A 379 -2.93 -22.02 -3.38
CA LEU A 379 -2.40 -23.37 -3.51
C LEU A 379 -0.97 -23.41 -2.98
N SER A 380 -0.63 -24.44 -2.24
CA SER A 380 0.73 -24.69 -1.77
C SER A 380 1.06 -26.18 -1.88
N ASP A 381 2.35 -26.49 -2.09
CA ASP A 381 2.81 -27.85 -1.97
C ASP A 381 2.84 -28.31 -0.49
N LYS A 382 2.80 -29.62 -0.26
CA LYS A 382 2.78 -30.18 1.12
C LYS A 382 4.08 -29.97 1.89
N LYS A 383 5.19 -29.71 1.20
CA LYS A 383 6.49 -29.43 1.81
C LYS A 383 6.70 -27.95 2.15
N GLY A 384 5.82 -27.07 1.69
CA GLY A 384 5.92 -25.63 1.88
C GLY A 384 7.02 -24.97 1.06
N ILE A 385 7.44 -25.61 -0.06
CA ILE A 385 8.45 -25.09 -0.99
C ILE A 385 7.85 -23.99 -1.88
N PHE A 386 6.59 -24.18 -2.26
CA PHE A 386 5.90 -23.29 -3.17
C PHE A 386 4.52 -22.92 -2.65
N SER A 387 4.13 -21.68 -2.83
CA SER A 387 2.76 -21.22 -2.62
C SER A 387 2.43 -20.10 -3.58
N ILE A 388 1.23 -20.12 -4.15
CA ILE A 388 0.68 -19.05 -4.99
C ILE A 388 -0.75 -18.78 -4.56
N GLY A 389 -1.19 -17.54 -4.60
CA GLY A 389 -2.55 -17.20 -4.22
C GLY A 389 -2.96 -15.79 -4.57
N THR A 390 -4.23 -15.50 -4.29
CA THR A 390 -4.85 -14.17 -4.44
C THR A 390 -5.75 -13.89 -3.24
N TYR A 391 -5.89 -12.60 -2.91
CA TYR A 391 -6.86 -12.11 -1.92
C TYR A 391 -8.17 -11.68 -2.55
N HIS A 392 -8.25 -11.61 -3.88
CA HIS A 392 -9.39 -11.08 -4.61
C HIS A 392 -9.92 -12.08 -5.64
N LEU A 393 -10.14 -13.34 -5.24
CA LEU A 393 -10.68 -14.35 -6.14
C LEU A 393 -12.07 -13.96 -6.66
N ASN A 394 -12.89 -13.32 -5.82
CA ASN A 394 -14.21 -12.81 -6.21
C ASN A 394 -14.11 -11.77 -7.33
N GLU A 395 -13.11 -10.90 -7.29
CA GLU A 395 -12.91 -9.87 -8.31
C GLU A 395 -12.41 -10.46 -9.63
N LEU A 396 -11.57 -11.52 -9.57
CA LEU A 396 -11.10 -12.20 -10.78
C LEU A 396 -12.22 -12.85 -11.60
N LEU A 397 -13.38 -13.11 -10.98
CA LEU A 397 -14.55 -13.72 -11.60
C LEU A 397 -15.58 -12.70 -12.12
N LYS A 398 -15.38 -11.42 -11.85
CA LYS A 398 -16.24 -10.33 -12.34
C LYS A 398 -15.75 -9.82 -13.71
N GLU A 399 -16.64 -9.26 -14.50
CA GLU A 399 -16.32 -8.54 -15.72
C GLU A 399 -15.66 -7.20 -15.39
N ASP A 400 -16.29 -6.42 -14.52
CA ASP A 400 -15.76 -5.16 -13.99
C ASP A 400 -15.12 -5.40 -12.63
N LYS A 401 -13.78 -5.32 -12.61
CA LYS A 401 -12.96 -5.60 -11.44
C LYS A 401 -12.48 -4.29 -10.84
N THR A 402 -12.68 -4.08 -9.56
CA THR A 402 -12.17 -2.93 -8.82
C THR A 402 -10.86 -3.24 -8.09
N SER A 403 -10.57 -4.52 -7.91
CA SER A 403 -9.40 -4.94 -7.14
C SER A 403 -8.74 -6.18 -7.70
N MET A 404 -7.44 -6.28 -7.56
CA MET A 404 -6.66 -7.46 -7.91
C MET A 404 -5.48 -7.64 -6.97
N SER A 405 -5.09 -8.88 -6.73
CA SER A 405 -3.89 -9.18 -5.96
C SER A 405 -3.31 -10.51 -6.35
N GLY A 406 -2.05 -10.69 -6.02
CA GLY A 406 -1.37 -11.97 -6.17
C GLY A 406 -0.16 -12.05 -5.26
N TYR A 407 0.19 -13.27 -4.89
CA TYR A 407 1.47 -13.54 -4.26
C TYR A 407 2.06 -14.84 -4.75
N ILE A 408 3.38 -14.90 -4.73
CA ILE A 408 4.17 -16.09 -4.97
C ILE A 408 5.18 -16.19 -3.83
N LYS A 409 5.28 -17.38 -3.24
CA LYS A 409 6.28 -17.70 -2.23
C LYS A 409 7.04 -18.93 -2.68
N LEU A 410 8.36 -18.84 -2.65
CA LEU A 410 9.28 -19.96 -2.88
C LEU A 410 10.17 -20.10 -1.67
N SER A 411 10.38 -21.33 -1.19
CA SER A 411 11.22 -21.60 -0.02
C SER A 411 12.06 -22.84 -0.26
N THR A 412 13.31 -22.80 0.12
CA THR A 412 14.20 -23.98 0.10
C THR A 412 14.89 -24.13 1.43
N ARG A 413 15.12 -25.38 1.83
CA ARG A 413 15.82 -25.75 3.08
C ARG A 413 17.01 -26.64 2.75
N PHE A 414 18.12 -26.42 3.43
CA PHE A 414 19.35 -27.19 3.23
C PHE A 414 20.26 -27.17 4.47
#